data_593f97de3243f4b9cefec3fecdd06b76
#
_entry.id   593f97de3243f4b9cefec3fecdd06b76
#
_cell.length_a   1.000
_cell.length_b   1.000
_cell.length_c   1.000
_cell.angle_alpha   90.00
_cell.angle_beta   90.00
_cell.angle_gamma   90.00
#
_symmetry.space_group_name_H-M   'P 1'
#
loop_
_entity.id
_entity.type
_entity.pdbx_description
1 polymer ?
#
loop_
_entity_poly.entity_id
_entity_poly.type
_entity_poly.pdbx_seq_one_letter_code
_entity_poly.pdbx_strand_id
1 'polypeptide(L)'
;MFSDGTNGVSTVNIWVDGKIWKTKTVNFYGSVAKLTASSGLKVLKAGVTSPTTPCILVAACDSKTVAKTPAVQVLATDDKGVAVPYVAYTAVPDKTVITASAKTSSDVVADSIGATWFDVSTSPNAVSGNTGSVSYTTTLADTTKVASNAVSFAIGGAPVAVTMGLATGASTDLGASSSLVFTDKDAAENAPYDLDVPLALTSNVALVVGNSTTATSGLPTTIAMIGGMGSVKFFNPLVPGKVTISGLAAGLIPISTTFDVKSSVADAANAAAIAAIEAANDAALEAIDAANAATDAANLAAEAADAATVAAEEARDAADAATAAVEALATEVATLMAALKAQITTLANTVAKIAKKVKA
;
A
#
# COMPACT_ATOMS: atom_id res chain seq x y z
N MET A 1 -11.55 25.39 -40.05
CA MET A 1 -12.45 24.24 -39.76
C MET A 1 -13.60 24.80 -38.97
N PHE A 2 -14.82 24.51 -39.37
CA PHE A 2 -16.03 24.97 -38.71
C PHE A 2 -16.79 23.74 -38.18
N SER A 3 -17.47 23.90 -37.01
CA SER A 3 -18.39 22.89 -36.51
C SER A 3 -19.64 22.85 -37.43
N ASP A 4 -20.20 21.66 -37.58
CA ASP A 4 -21.53 21.46 -38.23
C ASP A 4 -22.69 21.77 -37.28
N GLY A 5 -22.41 22.30 -36.09
CA GLY A 5 -23.38 22.58 -35.05
C GLY A 5 -23.59 21.43 -34.08
N THR A 6 -22.93 20.29 -34.27
CA THR A 6 -23.00 19.15 -33.34
C THR A 6 -21.77 19.15 -32.44
N ASN A 7 -21.99 18.79 -31.14
CA ASN A 7 -20.90 18.55 -30.19
C ASN A 7 -20.38 17.10 -30.31
N GLY A 8 -19.15 16.90 -29.94
CA GLY A 8 -18.50 15.58 -29.95
C GLY A 8 -17.02 15.65 -30.25
N VAL A 9 -16.44 14.49 -30.51
CA VAL A 9 -15.03 14.35 -30.82
C VAL A 9 -14.86 14.00 -32.29
N SER A 10 -14.07 14.80 -33.01
CA SER A 10 -13.74 14.59 -34.41
C SER A 10 -12.26 14.32 -34.59
N THR A 11 -11.93 13.43 -35.51
CA THR A 11 -10.56 13.12 -35.86
C THR A 11 -10.25 13.71 -37.22
N VAL A 12 -9.20 14.53 -37.30
CA VAL A 12 -8.71 15.15 -38.52
C VAL A 12 -7.42 14.46 -38.93
N ASN A 13 -7.43 13.82 -40.10
CA ASN A 13 -6.24 13.22 -40.68
C ASN A 13 -5.65 14.19 -41.72
N ILE A 14 -4.40 14.54 -41.53
CA ILE A 14 -3.63 15.37 -42.45
C ILE A 14 -2.85 14.42 -43.35
N TRP A 15 -3.11 14.50 -44.66
CA TRP A 15 -2.47 13.67 -45.66
C TRP A 15 -1.41 14.47 -46.40
N VAL A 16 -0.24 13.86 -46.62
CA VAL A 16 0.83 14.38 -47.47
C VAL A 16 1.27 13.22 -48.37
N ASP A 17 1.29 13.45 -49.63
CA ASP A 17 1.68 12.47 -50.68
C ASP A 17 0.94 11.12 -50.56
N GLY A 18 -0.36 11.19 -50.30
CA GLY A 18 -1.21 10.00 -50.17
C GLY A 18 -1.05 9.18 -48.89
N LYS A 19 -0.26 9.67 -47.92
CA LYS A 19 -0.07 9.04 -46.60
C LYS A 19 -0.58 9.96 -45.49
N ILE A 20 -1.13 9.37 -44.41
CA ILE A 20 -1.47 10.14 -43.22
C ILE A 20 -0.15 10.61 -42.58
N TRP A 21 0.09 11.91 -42.64
CA TRP A 21 1.24 12.54 -41.98
C TRP A 21 1.00 12.79 -40.51
N LYS A 22 -0.22 13.22 -40.16
CA LYS A 22 -0.60 13.48 -38.75
C LYS A 22 -2.10 13.33 -38.56
N THR A 23 -2.45 12.78 -37.40
CA THR A 23 -3.82 12.74 -36.92
C THR A 23 -3.98 13.72 -35.76
N LYS A 24 -5.03 14.54 -35.78
CA LYS A 24 -5.41 15.45 -34.69
C LYS A 24 -6.84 15.21 -34.29
N THR A 25 -7.05 15.10 -32.95
CA THR A 25 -8.37 15.06 -32.36
C THR A 25 -8.83 16.48 -32.03
N VAL A 26 -10.03 16.84 -32.41
CA VAL A 26 -10.68 18.12 -32.13
C VAL A 26 -11.97 17.85 -31.37
N ASN A 27 -12.13 18.48 -30.21
CA ASN A 27 -13.32 18.39 -29.41
C ASN A 27 -14.20 19.60 -29.70
N PHE A 28 -15.44 19.36 -30.13
CA PHE A 28 -16.48 20.35 -30.24
C PHE A 28 -17.42 20.19 -29.07
N TYR A 29 -17.57 21.21 -28.24
CA TYR A 29 -18.41 21.16 -27.05
C TYR A 29 -19.74 21.90 -27.31
N GLY A 30 -20.78 21.39 -26.64
CA GLY A 30 -22.11 21.97 -26.62
C GLY A 30 -22.34 22.84 -25.37
N SER A 31 -23.60 23.07 -25.05
CA SER A 31 -24.00 23.70 -23.80
C SER A 31 -23.70 22.82 -22.60
N VAL A 32 -23.48 23.43 -21.43
CA VAL A 32 -23.22 22.66 -20.20
C VAL A 32 -24.46 21.84 -19.84
N ALA A 33 -24.29 20.53 -19.74
CA ALA A 33 -25.34 19.60 -19.32
C ALA A 33 -25.08 19.07 -17.89
N LYS A 34 -23.82 19.00 -17.48
CA LYS A 34 -23.44 18.45 -16.17
C LYS A 34 -22.28 19.21 -15.57
N LEU A 35 -22.35 19.43 -14.25
CA LEU A 35 -21.20 19.87 -13.44
C LEU A 35 -20.81 18.75 -12.49
N THR A 36 -19.51 18.52 -12.36
CA THR A 36 -18.94 17.58 -11.39
C THR A 36 -17.91 18.31 -10.55
N ALA A 37 -18.13 18.34 -9.23
CA ALA A 37 -17.19 18.91 -8.27
C ALA A 37 -16.48 17.79 -7.51
N SER A 38 -15.18 17.92 -7.31
CA SER A 38 -14.35 16.98 -6.57
C SER A 38 -13.28 17.69 -5.76
N SER A 39 -12.87 17.08 -4.66
CA SER A 39 -11.75 17.55 -3.85
C SER A 39 -10.90 16.36 -3.41
N GLY A 40 -9.60 16.56 -3.37
CA GLY A 40 -8.69 15.64 -2.71
C GLY A 40 -8.58 15.87 -1.21
N LEU A 41 -9.02 17.03 -0.72
CA LEU A 41 -9.01 17.37 0.70
C LEU A 41 -10.28 16.90 1.38
N LYS A 42 -10.18 16.59 2.67
CA LYS A 42 -11.30 16.16 3.51
C LYS A 42 -11.52 17.07 4.71
N VAL A 43 -10.43 17.63 5.25
CA VAL A 43 -10.48 18.44 6.46
C VAL A 43 -9.82 19.78 6.24
N LEU A 44 -10.55 20.86 6.45
CA LEU A 44 -10.06 22.23 6.34
C LEU A 44 -9.59 22.76 7.70
N LYS A 45 -8.66 23.70 7.68
CA LYS A 45 -8.14 24.33 8.90
C LYS A 45 -9.17 25.26 9.53
N ALA A 46 -9.40 25.09 10.82
CA ALA A 46 -10.30 25.92 11.61
C ALA A 46 -9.86 27.41 11.65
N GLY A 47 -10.80 28.32 11.51
CA GLY A 47 -10.59 29.77 11.69
C GLY A 47 -9.70 30.43 10.63
N VAL A 48 -9.52 29.85 9.45
CA VAL A 48 -8.65 30.38 8.40
C VAL A 48 -9.47 30.96 7.26
N THR A 49 -9.44 32.28 7.14
CA THR A 49 -10.16 33.02 6.11
C THR A 49 -9.41 33.08 4.76
N SER A 50 -8.14 32.79 4.74
CA SER A 50 -7.34 32.66 3.50
C SER A 50 -6.93 31.21 3.29
N PRO A 51 -7.11 30.64 2.10
CA PRO A 51 -6.74 29.25 1.86
C PRO A 51 -5.22 29.10 1.99
N THR A 52 -4.80 28.35 2.98
CA THR A 52 -3.43 27.82 3.11
C THR A 52 -3.44 26.34 2.85
N THR A 53 -4.13 25.93 1.81
CA THR A 53 -4.31 24.50 1.50
C THR A 53 -3.04 23.97 0.88
N PRO A 54 -2.40 22.97 1.47
CA PRO A 54 -1.19 22.37 0.89
C PRO A 54 -1.52 21.63 -0.43
N CYS A 55 -0.59 21.67 -1.35
CA CYS A 55 -0.71 21.01 -2.65
C CYS A 55 -0.40 19.50 -2.55
N ILE A 56 -1.03 18.79 -1.65
CA ILE A 56 -0.70 17.42 -1.29
C ILE A 56 -1.18 16.38 -2.33
N LEU A 57 -2.20 16.69 -3.12
CA LEU A 57 -2.99 15.64 -3.75
C LEU A 57 -3.22 15.77 -5.22
N VAL A 58 -2.71 16.77 -5.82
CA VAL A 58 -2.97 16.98 -7.23
C VAL A 58 -1.69 16.66 -8.00
N ALA A 59 -1.73 15.58 -8.77
CA ALA A 59 -0.72 15.30 -9.79
C ALA A 59 -0.52 16.48 -10.78
N ALA A 60 -1.32 17.52 -10.63
CA ALA A 60 -1.34 18.78 -11.36
C ALA A 60 -1.02 20.01 -10.49
N CYS A 61 -0.36 19.85 -9.34
CA CYS A 61 0.37 20.96 -8.76
C CYS A 61 1.56 21.27 -9.68
N ASP A 62 1.25 21.80 -10.83
CA ASP A 62 2.26 22.28 -11.77
C ASP A 62 3.12 23.33 -11.06
N SER A 63 4.42 23.20 -11.20
CA SER A 63 5.43 24.10 -10.62
C SER A 63 5.22 25.59 -10.97
N LYS A 64 4.33 25.90 -11.88
CA LYS A 64 3.92 27.27 -12.23
C LYS A 64 2.82 27.84 -11.35
N THR A 65 2.14 27.04 -10.54
CA THR A 65 0.97 27.43 -9.73
C THR A 65 1.15 27.21 -8.22
N VAL A 66 2.35 27.00 -7.75
CA VAL A 66 2.72 26.68 -6.35
C VAL A 66 2.20 27.67 -5.30
N ALA A 67 1.72 28.83 -5.69
CA ALA A 67 1.22 29.83 -4.72
C ALA A 67 -0.24 29.65 -4.28
N LYS A 68 -1.04 28.79 -4.95
CA LYS A 68 -2.48 28.67 -4.64
C LYS A 68 -2.96 27.26 -4.91
N THR A 69 -3.07 26.48 -3.86
CA THR A 69 -3.62 25.13 -3.95
C THR A 69 -5.14 25.19 -3.90
N PRO A 70 -5.82 24.88 -5.00
CA PRO A 70 -7.28 24.87 -5.02
C PRO A 70 -7.83 23.69 -4.24
N ALA A 71 -8.85 23.94 -3.44
CA ALA A 71 -9.50 22.90 -2.64
C ALA A 71 -10.50 22.06 -3.46
N VAL A 72 -11.14 22.64 -4.46
CA VAL A 72 -12.17 21.98 -5.26
C VAL A 72 -11.91 22.18 -6.74
N GLN A 73 -11.97 21.09 -7.48
CA GLN A 73 -12.01 21.08 -8.93
C GLN A 73 -13.47 20.96 -9.40
N VAL A 74 -13.88 21.81 -10.32
CA VAL A 74 -15.18 21.72 -10.98
C VAL A 74 -14.98 21.51 -12.48
N LEU A 75 -15.57 20.44 -12.99
CA LEU A 75 -15.56 20.09 -14.40
C LEU A 75 -16.96 20.27 -14.97
N ALA A 76 -17.08 21.05 -16.05
CA ALA A 76 -18.31 21.18 -16.83
C ALA A 76 -18.22 20.27 -18.05
N THR A 77 -19.26 19.53 -18.33
CA THR A 77 -19.38 18.70 -19.54
C THR A 77 -20.72 18.95 -20.20
N ASP A 78 -20.73 18.77 -21.52
CA ASP A 78 -21.97 18.74 -22.30
C ASP A 78 -22.69 17.38 -22.18
N ASP A 79 -23.76 17.20 -22.94
CA ASP A 79 -24.59 15.99 -22.97
C ASP A 79 -23.85 14.73 -23.50
N LYS A 80 -22.74 14.93 -24.20
CA LYS A 80 -21.88 13.85 -24.70
C LYS A 80 -20.60 13.65 -23.87
N GLY A 81 -20.49 14.37 -22.74
CA GLY A 81 -19.34 14.26 -21.84
C GLY A 81 -18.09 15.02 -22.34
N VAL A 82 -18.22 15.87 -23.36
CA VAL A 82 -17.12 16.73 -23.79
C VAL A 82 -16.99 17.91 -22.84
N ALA A 83 -15.76 18.19 -22.41
CA ALA A 83 -15.49 19.29 -21.48
C ALA A 83 -15.82 20.65 -22.11
N VAL A 84 -16.54 21.49 -21.36
CA VAL A 84 -16.93 22.84 -21.76
C VAL A 84 -16.02 23.86 -21.06
N PRO A 85 -15.12 24.53 -21.77
CA PRO A 85 -14.22 25.52 -21.19
C PRO A 85 -14.92 26.86 -20.91
N TYR A 86 -14.28 27.68 -20.09
CA TYR A 86 -14.70 29.07 -19.81
C TYR A 86 -16.07 29.23 -19.19
N VAL A 87 -16.53 28.26 -18.42
CA VAL A 87 -17.82 28.31 -17.71
C VAL A 87 -17.70 29.21 -16.47
N ALA A 88 -18.65 30.13 -16.31
CA ALA A 88 -18.76 30.92 -15.09
C ALA A 88 -19.52 30.16 -14.02
N TYR A 89 -18.95 30.06 -12.83
CA TYR A 89 -19.56 29.36 -11.72
C TYR A 89 -19.86 30.25 -10.55
N THR A 90 -20.93 29.94 -9.83
CA THR A 90 -21.26 30.52 -8.52
C THR A 90 -21.13 29.41 -7.47
N ALA A 91 -20.31 29.64 -6.46
CA ALA A 91 -20.18 28.72 -5.32
C ALA A 91 -21.40 28.91 -4.38
N VAL A 92 -21.94 27.80 -3.93
CA VAL A 92 -23.09 27.72 -3.03
C VAL A 92 -22.72 26.91 -1.80
N PRO A 93 -22.17 27.52 -0.74
CA PRO A 93 -21.93 26.85 0.53
C PRO A 93 -23.25 26.57 1.25
N ASP A 94 -23.33 25.44 1.95
CA ASP A 94 -24.50 25.00 2.70
C ASP A 94 -24.58 25.59 4.12
N LYS A 95 -23.42 26.01 4.66
CA LYS A 95 -23.28 26.53 6.02
C LYS A 95 -22.37 27.74 6.08
N THR A 96 -22.57 28.57 7.08
CA THR A 96 -21.77 29.78 7.33
C THR A 96 -20.34 29.51 7.78
N VAL A 97 -20.00 28.25 8.08
CA VAL A 97 -18.66 27.85 8.51
C VAL A 97 -17.67 27.69 7.35
N ILE A 98 -18.16 27.53 6.12
CA ILE A 98 -17.35 27.44 4.90
C ILE A 98 -17.64 28.65 4.03
N THR A 99 -16.57 29.23 3.51
CA THR A 99 -16.64 30.27 2.48
C THR A 99 -15.91 29.75 1.24
N ALA A 100 -16.52 29.94 0.09
CA ALA A 100 -15.88 29.59 -1.19
C ALA A 100 -15.78 30.87 -2.03
N SER A 101 -14.56 31.16 -2.47
CA SER A 101 -14.33 32.27 -3.40
C SER A 101 -14.30 31.73 -4.82
N ALA A 102 -15.09 32.32 -5.70
CA ALA A 102 -14.91 32.14 -7.11
C ALA A 102 -13.54 32.71 -7.49
N LYS A 103 -12.69 31.94 -8.16
CA LYS A 103 -11.50 32.51 -8.77
C LYS A 103 -11.92 33.47 -9.87
N THR A 104 -11.29 34.64 -9.89
CA THR A 104 -11.50 35.61 -10.96
C THR A 104 -11.04 35.00 -12.29
N SER A 105 -11.63 35.48 -13.40
CA SER A 105 -11.38 34.95 -14.75
C SER A 105 -9.88 34.92 -15.16
N SER A 106 -9.04 35.73 -14.54
CA SER A 106 -7.59 35.73 -14.74
C SER A 106 -6.87 34.54 -14.06
N ASP A 107 -7.49 33.92 -13.08
CA ASP A 107 -6.98 32.76 -12.34
C ASP A 107 -7.57 31.43 -12.86
N VAL A 108 -8.51 31.51 -13.79
CA VAL A 108 -9.10 30.34 -14.46
C VAL A 108 -8.11 29.87 -15.50
N VAL A 109 -7.13 29.10 -15.09
CA VAL A 109 -6.42 28.23 -16.02
C VAL A 109 -7.39 27.10 -16.32
N ALA A 110 -8.22 27.28 -17.36
CA ALA A 110 -8.86 26.14 -17.98
C ALA A 110 -7.72 25.25 -18.44
N ASP A 111 -7.46 24.19 -17.70
CA ASP A 111 -6.55 23.17 -18.20
C ASP A 111 -7.13 22.58 -19.50
N SER A 112 -6.37 21.75 -20.18
CA SER A 112 -6.77 21.10 -21.44
C SER A 112 -8.01 20.22 -21.31
N ILE A 113 -8.53 20.02 -20.11
CA ILE A 113 -9.72 19.21 -19.80
C ILE A 113 -10.95 20.05 -19.40
N GLY A 114 -10.85 21.40 -19.42
CA GLY A 114 -11.95 22.29 -19.09
C GLY A 114 -12.32 22.34 -17.61
N ALA A 115 -11.39 21.96 -16.73
CA ALA A 115 -11.61 22.03 -15.28
C ALA A 115 -11.28 23.42 -14.75
N THR A 116 -12.04 23.87 -13.77
CA THR A 116 -11.80 25.10 -13.02
C THR A 116 -11.59 24.76 -11.56
N TRP A 117 -10.65 25.46 -10.93
CA TRP A 117 -10.26 25.23 -9.55
C TRP A 117 -10.75 26.36 -8.64
N PHE A 118 -11.21 26.00 -7.44
CA PHE A 118 -11.73 26.94 -6.46
C PHE A 118 -11.03 26.78 -5.12
N ASP A 119 -10.76 27.91 -4.48
CA ASP A 119 -10.33 27.96 -3.11
C ASP A 119 -11.54 27.88 -2.18
N VAL A 120 -11.42 27.07 -1.15
CA VAL A 120 -12.39 26.97 -0.07
C VAL A 120 -11.68 27.31 1.24
N SER A 121 -12.27 28.19 2.03
CA SER A 121 -11.76 28.61 3.32
C SER A 121 -12.83 28.46 4.39
N THR A 122 -12.41 28.58 5.64
CA THR A 122 -13.33 28.51 6.77
C THR A 122 -13.64 29.89 7.31
N SER A 123 -14.79 30.06 7.93
CA SER A 123 -15.12 31.32 8.62
C SER A 123 -14.24 31.46 9.90
N PRO A 124 -14.04 32.69 10.41
CA PRO A 124 -13.29 32.93 11.64
C PRO A 124 -13.83 32.16 12.86
N ASN A 125 -15.14 31.87 12.84
CA ASN A 125 -15.84 31.18 13.93
C ASN A 125 -15.91 29.67 13.74
N ALA A 126 -15.30 29.13 12.67
CA ALA A 126 -15.27 27.70 12.43
C ALA A 126 -14.31 27.03 13.41
N VAL A 127 -14.80 26.00 14.10
CA VAL A 127 -14.04 25.23 15.10
C VAL A 127 -13.90 23.79 14.67
N SER A 128 -12.95 23.08 15.24
CA SER A 128 -12.79 21.63 15.03
C SER A 128 -14.08 20.87 15.34
N GLY A 129 -14.40 19.90 14.49
CA GLY A 129 -15.63 19.12 14.53
C GLY A 129 -16.79 19.72 13.75
N ASN A 130 -16.71 20.96 13.30
CA ASN A 130 -17.69 21.48 12.36
C ASN A 130 -17.60 20.75 11.01
N THR A 131 -18.71 20.76 10.28
CA THR A 131 -18.78 20.22 8.91
C THR A 131 -19.53 21.20 8.03
N GLY A 132 -19.23 21.20 6.76
CA GLY A 132 -19.95 21.96 5.76
C GLY A 132 -19.71 21.39 4.37
N SER A 133 -20.50 21.82 3.41
CA SER A 133 -20.31 21.45 2.01
C SER A 133 -20.44 22.66 1.09
N VAL A 134 -19.91 22.51 -0.12
CA VAL A 134 -20.06 23.51 -1.18
C VAL A 134 -20.46 22.80 -2.47
N SER A 135 -21.43 23.35 -3.15
CA SER A 135 -21.78 23.02 -4.53
C SER A 135 -21.54 24.22 -5.43
N TYR A 136 -21.53 23.98 -6.72
CA TYR A 136 -21.30 25.01 -7.72
C TYR A 136 -22.43 25.01 -8.72
N THR A 137 -22.83 26.19 -9.13
CA THR A 137 -23.89 26.38 -10.14
C THR A 137 -23.38 27.23 -11.29
N THR A 138 -23.87 26.95 -12.48
CA THR A 138 -23.77 27.85 -13.63
C THR A 138 -25.16 28.15 -14.16
N THR A 139 -25.34 29.34 -14.72
CA THR A 139 -26.60 29.74 -15.37
C THR A 139 -26.37 29.77 -16.85
N LEU A 140 -27.16 29.02 -17.59
CA LEU A 140 -27.13 28.98 -19.05
C LEU A 140 -27.83 30.21 -19.64
N ALA A 141 -27.67 30.40 -20.95
CA ALA A 141 -28.25 31.53 -21.68
C ALA A 141 -29.79 31.53 -21.63
N ASP A 142 -30.43 30.38 -21.49
CA ASP A 142 -31.88 30.20 -21.31
C ASP A 142 -32.35 30.35 -19.87
N THR A 143 -31.48 30.85 -18.98
CA THR A 143 -31.71 31.00 -17.53
C THR A 143 -31.78 29.70 -16.73
N THR A 144 -31.61 28.53 -17.37
CA THR A 144 -31.53 27.23 -16.68
C THR A 144 -30.27 27.18 -15.81
N LYS A 145 -30.44 26.70 -14.57
CA LYS A 145 -29.31 26.47 -13.66
C LYS A 145 -28.89 25.00 -13.67
N VAL A 146 -27.62 24.78 -13.90
CA VAL A 146 -27.01 23.47 -13.75
C VAL A 146 -26.18 23.48 -12.46
N ALA A 147 -26.40 22.51 -11.58
CA ALA A 147 -25.70 22.40 -10.31
C ALA A 147 -24.79 21.17 -10.27
N SER A 148 -23.66 21.27 -9.54
CA SER A 148 -22.79 20.14 -9.26
C SER A 148 -23.30 19.32 -8.07
N ASN A 149 -22.69 18.14 -7.87
CA ASN A 149 -22.73 17.49 -6.57
C ASN A 149 -22.09 18.39 -5.50
N ALA A 150 -22.51 18.22 -4.25
CA ALA A 150 -21.87 18.86 -3.11
C ALA A 150 -20.55 18.17 -2.76
N VAL A 151 -19.54 18.95 -2.40
CA VAL A 151 -18.27 18.49 -1.84
C VAL A 151 -18.26 18.83 -0.36
N SER A 152 -18.18 17.81 0.49
CA SER A 152 -18.24 17.96 1.95
C SER A 152 -16.85 18.02 2.56
N PHE A 153 -16.70 18.86 3.57
CA PHE A 153 -15.49 19.02 4.36
C PHE A 153 -15.81 18.94 5.85
N ALA A 154 -14.92 18.29 6.59
CA ALA A 154 -14.83 18.52 8.03
C ALA A 154 -13.88 19.69 8.32
N ILE A 155 -13.93 20.21 9.54
CA ILE A 155 -13.03 21.27 10.00
C ILE A 155 -12.23 20.74 11.16
N GLY A 156 -10.89 20.87 11.10
CA GLY A 156 -9.96 20.37 12.10
C GLY A 156 -8.98 21.42 12.59
N GLY A 157 -8.48 21.18 13.79
CA GLY A 157 -7.40 21.95 14.41
C GLY A 157 -6.01 21.49 13.93
N ALA A 158 -4.98 21.97 14.60
CA ALA A 158 -3.61 21.47 14.39
C ALA A 158 -3.45 20.07 15.01
N PRO A 159 -2.58 19.20 14.45
CA PRO A 159 -2.31 17.90 15.03
C PRO A 159 -1.61 18.05 16.39
N VAL A 160 -2.09 17.34 17.41
CA VAL A 160 -1.49 17.27 18.75
C VAL A 160 -1.08 15.85 19.12
N ALA A 161 -1.63 14.85 18.45
CA ALA A 161 -1.26 13.46 18.59
C ALA A 161 -1.08 12.82 17.22
N VAL A 162 0.01 12.09 17.05
CA VAL A 162 0.28 11.29 15.84
C VAL A 162 0.65 9.89 16.30
N THR A 163 0.08 8.87 15.66
CA THR A 163 0.46 7.48 15.88
C THR A 163 0.94 6.86 14.58
N MET A 164 1.80 5.88 14.68
CA MET A 164 2.36 5.14 13.56
C MET A 164 2.26 3.64 13.81
N GLY A 165 1.84 2.88 12.82
CA GLY A 165 1.74 1.43 12.90
C GLY A 165 1.79 0.78 11.53
N LEU A 166 1.88 -0.55 11.49
CA LEU A 166 1.66 -1.30 10.26
C LEU A 166 0.18 -1.26 9.86
N ALA A 167 -0.08 -1.22 8.56
CA ALA A 167 -1.42 -1.39 8.04
C ALA A 167 -2.00 -2.76 8.48
N THR A 168 -3.31 -2.78 8.75
CA THR A 168 -4.00 -4.04 9.06
C THR A 168 -3.83 -5.04 7.92
N GLY A 169 -3.38 -6.26 8.24
CA GLY A 169 -3.13 -7.30 7.24
C GLY A 169 -1.87 -7.09 6.41
N ALA A 170 -0.98 -6.16 6.80
CA ALA A 170 0.31 -6.00 6.14
C ALA A 170 1.14 -7.29 6.26
N SER A 171 1.79 -7.68 5.18
CA SER A 171 2.71 -8.81 5.20
C SER A 171 3.96 -8.47 6.01
N THR A 172 4.38 -9.40 6.86
CA THR A 172 5.65 -9.31 7.60
C THR A 172 6.74 -10.20 7.02
N ASP A 173 6.50 -10.79 5.85
CA ASP A 173 7.50 -11.64 5.17
C ASP A 173 8.69 -10.86 4.64
N LEU A 174 9.82 -11.53 4.51
CA LEU A 174 11.05 -10.99 3.93
C LEU A 174 10.80 -10.41 2.54
N GLY A 175 11.25 -9.17 2.31
CA GLY A 175 11.15 -8.49 1.02
C GLY A 175 9.74 -8.17 0.55
N ALA A 176 8.71 -8.52 1.33
CA ALA A 176 7.34 -8.20 0.99
C ALA A 176 7.07 -6.70 1.08
N SER A 177 6.15 -6.22 0.24
CA SER A 177 5.67 -4.85 0.33
C SER A 177 4.68 -4.71 1.49
N SER A 178 4.94 -3.75 2.35
CA SER A 178 4.12 -3.40 3.51
C SER A 178 3.80 -1.91 3.50
N SER A 179 2.92 -1.46 4.38
CA SER A 179 2.59 -0.05 4.54
C SER A 179 2.65 0.36 6.00
N LEU A 180 3.31 1.48 6.27
CA LEU A 180 3.14 2.22 7.50
C LEU A 180 1.92 3.11 7.37
N VAL A 181 1.05 3.08 8.36
CA VAL A 181 -0.11 3.96 8.49
C VAL A 181 0.14 4.92 9.63
N PHE A 182 -0.12 6.18 9.36
CA PHE A 182 -0.08 7.26 10.33
C PHE A 182 -1.51 7.70 10.56
N THR A 183 -1.85 7.94 11.82
CA THR A 183 -3.12 8.57 12.19
C THR A 183 -2.83 9.73 13.11
N ASP A 184 -3.53 10.83 12.94
CA ASP A 184 -3.37 12.01 13.76
C ASP A 184 -4.71 12.51 14.31
N LYS A 185 -4.63 13.25 15.40
CA LYS A 185 -5.76 13.88 16.07
C LYS A 185 -5.38 15.28 16.50
N ASP A 186 -6.37 16.16 16.52
CA ASP A 186 -6.27 17.49 17.10
C ASP A 186 -6.66 17.48 18.60
N ALA A 187 -6.63 18.67 19.22
CA ALA A 187 -6.93 18.82 20.65
C ALA A 187 -8.40 18.47 21.02
N ALA A 188 -9.27 18.40 20.03
CA ALA A 188 -10.69 18.02 20.20
C ALA A 188 -10.95 16.55 19.80
N GLU A 189 -9.90 15.73 19.65
CA GLU A 189 -9.94 14.32 19.24
C GLU A 189 -10.52 14.08 17.82
N ASN A 190 -10.67 15.14 17.03
CA ASN A 190 -11.09 15.06 15.63
C ASN A 190 -9.87 14.90 14.71
N ALA A 191 -10.12 14.57 13.45
CA ALA A 191 -9.09 14.61 12.41
C ALA A 191 -8.58 16.05 12.27
N PRO A 192 -7.26 16.30 12.33
CA PRO A 192 -6.68 17.60 12.07
C PRO A 192 -6.92 18.03 10.62
N TYR A 193 -6.67 19.31 10.32
CA TYR A 193 -6.71 19.77 8.93
C TYR A 193 -5.67 19.04 8.09
N ASP A 194 -6.04 18.81 6.83
CA ASP A 194 -5.17 18.10 5.88
C ASP A 194 -3.87 18.89 5.66
N LEU A 195 -2.74 18.26 5.87
CA LEU A 195 -1.42 18.89 5.77
C LEU A 195 -0.32 17.87 5.50
N ASP A 196 0.83 18.37 5.07
CA ASP A 196 2.07 17.60 5.08
C ASP A 196 2.71 17.66 6.47
N VAL A 197 2.77 16.51 7.13
CA VAL A 197 3.43 16.39 8.43
C VAL A 197 4.92 16.08 8.21
N PRO A 198 5.83 16.96 8.66
CA PRO A 198 7.25 16.65 8.63
C PRO A 198 7.57 15.50 9.58
N LEU A 199 8.44 14.59 9.14
CA LEU A 199 8.89 13.42 9.86
C LEU A 199 10.40 13.42 10.03
N ALA A 200 10.87 13.10 11.24
CA ALA A 200 12.27 12.81 11.53
C ALA A 200 12.35 11.38 12.07
N LEU A 201 12.42 10.41 11.18
CA LEU A 201 12.36 8.99 11.52
C LEU A 201 13.73 8.32 11.43
N THR A 202 13.94 7.35 12.30
CA THR A 202 15.07 6.42 12.28
C THR A 202 14.58 4.99 12.35
N SER A 203 15.35 4.08 11.79
CA SER A 203 15.08 2.64 11.87
C SER A 203 16.37 1.92 12.27
N ASN A 204 16.24 0.84 13.03
CA ASN A 204 17.35 -0.05 13.39
C ASN A 204 17.86 -0.89 12.21
N VAL A 205 17.12 -0.93 11.09
CA VAL A 205 17.50 -1.61 9.85
C VAL A 205 17.26 -0.69 8.65
N ALA A 206 17.99 -0.90 7.57
CA ALA A 206 17.77 -0.17 6.33
C ALA A 206 16.43 -0.57 5.71
N LEU A 207 15.59 0.40 5.43
CA LEU A 207 14.29 0.24 4.79
C LEU A 207 14.30 0.88 3.39
N VAL A 208 13.59 0.26 2.48
CA VAL A 208 13.37 0.79 1.13
C VAL A 208 11.92 1.26 1.06
N VAL A 209 11.73 2.55 0.87
CA VAL A 209 10.41 3.19 0.79
C VAL A 209 10.00 3.37 -0.66
N GLY A 210 8.72 3.22 -0.95
CA GLY A 210 8.16 3.38 -2.28
C GLY A 210 7.49 2.12 -2.80
N ASN A 211 7.19 2.11 -4.09
CA ASN A 211 6.69 0.94 -4.80
C ASN A 211 7.79 0.33 -5.68
N SER A 212 7.50 -0.79 -6.35
CA SER A 212 8.46 -1.51 -7.19
C SER A 212 9.09 -0.68 -8.32
N THR A 213 8.49 0.45 -8.68
CA THR A 213 8.95 1.31 -9.78
C THR A 213 9.68 2.57 -9.32
N THR A 214 9.43 3.01 -8.09
CA THR A 214 9.98 4.26 -7.52
C THR A 214 10.52 4.04 -6.10
N ALA A 215 11.21 2.92 -5.90
CA ALA A 215 11.82 2.62 -4.60
C ALA A 215 13.01 3.55 -4.33
N THR A 216 12.98 4.22 -3.18
CA THR A 216 14.10 5.03 -2.66
C THR A 216 14.58 4.48 -1.34
N SER A 217 15.88 4.49 -1.12
CA SER A 217 16.44 4.11 0.18
C SER A 217 16.16 5.20 1.22
N GLY A 218 15.76 4.80 2.40
CA GLY A 218 15.52 5.68 3.54
C GLY A 218 14.04 5.82 3.89
N LEU A 219 13.80 6.48 5.01
CA LEU A 219 12.46 6.75 5.53
C LEU A 219 11.93 8.08 4.97
N PRO A 220 10.61 8.25 4.89
CA PRO A 220 10.04 9.51 4.41
C PRO A 220 10.36 10.66 5.38
N THR A 221 10.61 11.82 4.83
CA THR A 221 10.81 13.06 5.61
C THR A 221 9.53 13.86 5.79
N THR A 222 8.49 13.49 5.03
CA THR A 222 7.16 14.09 5.12
C THR A 222 6.11 13.04 4.81
N ILE A 223 4.93 13.20 5.38
CA ILE A 223 3.75 12.38 5.07
C ILE A 223 2.54 13.28 4.86
N ALA A 224 1.82 13.06 3.77
CA ALA A 224 0.55 13.71 3.53
C ALA A 224 -0.54 13.08 4.42
N MET A 225 -1.13 13.88 5.29
CA MET A 225 -2.23 13.49 6.17
C MET A 225 -3.54 14.05 5.64
N ILE A 226 -4.48 13.15 5.34
CA ILE A 226 -5.75 13.49 4.73
C ILE A 226 -6.88 12.83 5.50
N GLY A 227 -7.75 13.67 6.06
CA GLY A 227 -8.81 13.17 6.93
C GLY A 227 -8.24 12.49 8.18
N GLY A 228 -7.10 12.96 8.69
CA GLY A 228 -6.43 12.37 9.84
C GLY A 228 -5.67 11.08 9.57
N MET A 229 -5.40 10.76 8.30
CA MET A 229 -4.71 9.52 7.92
C MET A 229 -3.66 9.76 6.83
N GLY A 230 -2.53 9.08 6.96
CA GLY A 230 -1.50 9.03 5.94
C GLY A 230 -0.92 7.62 5.83
N SER A 231 -0.34 7.27 4.70
CA SER A 231 0.32 5.98 4.54
C SER A 231 1.52 6.07 3.62
N VAL A 232 2.52 5.25 3.91
CA VAL A 232 3.70 5.09 3.07
C VAL A 232 3.99 3.62 2.87
N LYS A 233 4.25 3.23 1.63
CA LYS A 233 4.67 1.87 1.28
C LYS A 233 6.17 1.72 1.50
N PHE A 234 6.57 0.56 1.96
CA PHE A 234 7.97 0.17 2.10
C PHE A 234 8.11 -1.34 1.85
N PHE A 235 9.36 -1.77 1.65
CA PHE A 235 9.68 -3.18 1.56
C PHE A 235 10.33 -3.66 2.85
N ASN A 236 9.88 -4.80 3.33
CA ASN A 236 10.47 -5.44 4.50
C ASN A 236 11.94 -5.78 4.23
N PRO A 237 12.81 -5.76 5.24
CA PRO A 237 14.18 -6.21 5.12
C PRO A 237 14.27 -7.65 4.60
N LEU A 238 15.39 -7.97 3.97
CA LEU A 238 15.70 -9.33 3.49
C LEU A 238 16.32 -10.24 4.58
N VAL A 239 16.43 -9.72 5.79
CA VAL A 239 16.93 -10.46 6.96
C VAL A 239 15.81 -10.51 7.99
N PRO A 240 15.49 -11.70 8.53
CA PRO A 240 14.46 -11.82 9.55
C PRO A 240 14.92 -11.14 10.85
N GLY A 241 13.95 -10.64 11.60
CA GLY A 241 14.22 -10.01 12.88
C GLY A 241 13.27 -8.86 13.21
N LYS A 242 13.51 -8.27 14.36
CA LYS A 242 12.70 -7.18 14.87
C LYS A 242 13.07 -5.86 14.20
N VAL A 243 12.12 -5.22 13.55
CA VAL A 243 12.23 -3.88 12.98
C VAL A 243 11.59 -2.90 13.93
N THR A 244 12.33 -1.86 14.31
CA THR A 244 11.83 -0.75 15.10
C THR A 244 12.04 0.54 14.32
N ILE A 245 10.97 1.29 14.12
CA ILE A 245 10.97 2.62 13.52
C ILE A 245 10.53 3.59 14.60
N SER A 246 11.30 4.63 14.83
CA SER A 246 10.99 5.64 15.84
C SER A 246 11.45 7.02 15.39
N GLY A 247 10.88 8.06 15.97
CA GLY A 247 11.26 9.44 15.66
C GLY A 247 10.24 10.44 16.12
N LEU A 248 10.23 11.58 15.43
CA LEU A 248 9.32 12.69 15.72
C LEU A 248 8.44 13.00 14.51
N ALA A 249 7.17 13.28 14.77
CA ALA A 249 6.25 13.86 13.82
C ALA A 249 5.94 15.31 14.18
N ALA A 250 5.68 16.15 13.19
CA ALA A 250 5.44 17.59 13.37
C ALA A 250 6.51 18.31 14.23
N GLY A 251 7.72 17.77 14.26
CA GLY A 251 8.87 18.32 14.99
C GLY A 251 8.94 17.99 16.48
N LEU A 252 7.83 17.62 17.14
CA LEU A 252 7.78 17.47 18.60
C LEU A 252 7.05 16.20 19.08
N ILE A 253 6.21 15.55 18.26
CA ILE A 253 5.38 14.43 18.68
C ILE A 253 6.17 13.12 18.50
N PRO A 254 6.53 12.42 19.58
CA PRO A 254 7.26 11.15 19.49
C PRO A 254 6.34 10.06 18.95
N ILE A 255 6.84 9.32 17.97
CA ILE A 255 6.15 8.18 17.37
C ILE A 255 7.10 6.99 17.27
N SER A 256 6.56 5.79 17.44
CA SER A 256 7.31 4.56 17.24
C SER A 256 6.40 3.40 16.86
N THR A 257 6.96 2.47 16.12
CA THR A 257 6.33 1.18 15.84
C THR A 257 7.38 0.09 15.79
N THR A 258 6.98 -1.12 16.15
CA THR A 258 7.84 -2.30 16.12
C THR A 258 7.06 -3.47 15.54
N PHE A 259 7.71 -4.24 14.67
CA PHE A 259 7.16 -5.45 14.07
C PHE A 259 8.26 -6.47 13.80
N ASP A 260 7.88 -7.75 13.73
CA ASP A 260 8.81 -8.83 13.43
C ASP A 260 8.71 -9.23 11.96
N VAL A 261 9.86 -9.20 11.28
CA VAL A 261 9.98 -9.69 9.91
C VAL A 261 10.37 -11.15 9.96
N LYS A 262 9.59 -11.99 9.31
CA LYS A 262 9.72 -13.45 9.31
C LYS A 262 9.99 -13.97 7.90
N SER A 263 10.56 -15.15 7.84
CA SER A 263 10.66 -15.89 6.60
C SER A 263 9.65 -17.04 6.67
N SER A 264 8.44 -16.82 6.16
CA SER A 264 7.41 -17.87 6.15
C SER A 264 7.88 -19.15 5.45
N VAL A 265 8.70 -19.01 4.42
CA VAL A 265 9.29 -20.15 3.70
C VAL A 265 10.35 -20.84 4.56
N ALA A 266 11.23 -20.08 5.23
CA ALA A 266 12.24 -20.66 6.12
C ALA A 266 11.61 -21.26 7.38
N ASP A 267 10.61 -20.62 7.95
CA ASP A 267 9.89 -21.14 9.11
C ASP A 267 9.15 -22.43 8.76
N ALA A 268 8.49 -22.50 7.60
CA ALA A 268 7.87 -23.73 7.11
C ALA A 268 8.90 -24.85 6.84
N ALA A 269 10.05 -24.50 6.24
CA ALA A 269 11.13 -25.45 6.01
C ALA A 269 11.74 -25.95 7.33
N ASN A 270 11.93 -25.07 8.30
CA ASN A 270 12.41 -25.45 9.64
C ASN A 270 11.39 -26.32 10.38
N ALA A 271 10.10 -26.00 10.32
CA ALA A 271 9.04 -26.81 10.91
C ALA A 271 8.97 -28.20 10.25
N ALA A 272 9.11 -28.28 8.93
CA ALA A 272 9.18 -29.54 8.20
C ALA A 272 10.43 -30.34 8.57
N ALA A 273 11.57 -29.68 8.73
CA ALA A 273 12.82 -30.32 9.17
C ALA A 273 12.71 -30.86 10.61
N ILE A 274 12.12 -30.10 11.52
CA ILE A 274 11.86 -30.53 12.90
C ILE A 274 10.92 -31.75 12.89
N ALA A 275 9.81 -31.70 12.17
CA ALA A 275 8.88 -32.81 12.05
C ALA A 275 9.54 -34.06 11.43
N ALA A 276 10.45 -33.88 10.44
CA ALA A 276 11.20 -34.96 9.87
C ALA A 276 12.22 -35.57 10.86
N ILE A 277 12.85 -34.73 11.69
CA ILE A 277 13.77 -35.19 12.76
C ILE A 277 12.99 -35.93 13.86
N GLU A 278 11.84 -35.42 14.27
CA GLU A 278 10.95 -36.08 15.24
C GLU A 278 10.50 -37.44 14.71
N ALA A 279 10.03 -37.51 13.46
CA ALA A 279 9.65 -38.76 12.81
C ALA A 279 10.85 -39.75 12.68
N ALA A 280 12.05 -39.24 12.39
CA ALA A 280 13.25 -40.05 12.34
C ALA A 280 13.67 -40.55 13.73
N ASN A 281 13.52 -39.73 14.77
CA ASN A 281 13.76 -40.14 16.15
C ASN A 281 12.74 -41.19 16.63
N ASP A 282 11.47 -41.02 16.31
CA ASP A 282 10.42 -42.01 16.63
C ASP A 282 10.70 -43.33 15.90
N ALA A 283 11.06 -43.30 14.62
CA ALA A 283 11.44 -44.48 13.87
C ALA A 283 12.72 -45.13 14.43
N ALA A 284 13.69 -44.33 14.90
CA ALA A 284 14.89 -44.85 15.56
C ALA A 284 14.55 -45.50 16.91
N LEU A 285 13.65 -44.94 17.68
CA LEU A 285 13.15 -45.53 18.95
C LEU A 285 12.41 -46.84 18.68
N GLU A 286 11.51 -46.89 17.68
CA GLU A 286 10.83 -48.11 17.25
C GLU A 286 11.86 -49.18 16.79
N ALA A 287 12.91 -48.77 16.09
CA ALA A 287 13.96 -49.66 15.67
C ALA A 287 14.80 -50.20 16.88
N ILE A 288 15.04 -49.34 17.87
CA ILE A 288 15.69 -49.74 19.14
C ILE A 288 14.81 -50.71 19.92
N ASP A 289 13.52 -50.41 20.03
CA ASP A 289 12.56 -51.27 20.70
C ASP A 289 12.41 -52.62 19.99
N ALA A 290 12.40 -52.60 18.65
CA ALA A 290 12.44 -53.83 17.84
C ALA A 290 13.75 -54.60 18.02
N ALA A 291 14.90 -53.91 18.11
CA ALA A 291 16.20 -54.54 18.37
C ALA A 291 16.26 -55.08 19.81
N ASN A 292 15.70 -54.39 20.79
CA ASN A 292 15.61 -54.89 22.17
C ASN A 292 14.68 -56.09 22.26
N ALA A 293 13.52 -56.05 21.59
CA ALA A 293 12.61 -57.20 21.51
C ALA A 293 13.25 -58.39 20.78
N ALA A 294 14.08 -58.14 19.75
CA ALA A 294 14.84 -59.17 19.07
C ALA A 294 15.95 -59.73 19.97
N THR A 295 16.58 -58.89 20.80
CA THR A 295 17.60 -59.30 21.78
C THR A 295 16.95 -60.11 22.91
N ASP A 296 15.77 -59.70 23.40
CA ASP A 296 15.02 -60.46 24.39
C ASP A 296 14.53 -61.81 23.86
N ALA A 297 14.13 -61.85 22.58
CA ALA A 297 13.77 -63.08 21.89
C ALA A 297 15.00 -64.02 21.69
N ALA A 298 16.17 -63.45 21.41
CA ALA A 298 17.44 -64.21 21.36
C ALA A 298 17.89 -64.75 22.72
N ASN A 299 17.68 -63.95 23.79
CA ASN A 299 17.95 -64.37 25.17
C ASN A 299 17.01 -65.48 25.64
N LEU A 300 15.73 -65.40 25.29
CA LEU A 300 14.72 -66.42 25.52
C LEU A 300 15.02 -67.69 24.70
N ALA A 301 15.55 -67.54 23.52
CA ALA A 301 16.00 -68.69 22.69
C ALA A 301 17.27 -69.31 23.23
N ALA A 302 18.17 -68.53 23.85
CA ALA A 302 19.36 -69.02 24.55
C ALA A 302 19.02 -69.76 25.88
N GLU A 303 17.99 -69.32 26.53
CA GLU A 303 17.45 -69.98 27.76
C GLU A 303 16.69 -71.27 27.43
N ALA A 304 16.09 -71.35 26.25
CA ALA A 304 15.49 -72.59 25.75
C ALA A 304 16.55 -73.55 25.19
N ALA A 305 17.51 -73.79 25.95
CA ALA A 305 18.93 -74.19 25.79
C ALA A 305 19.27 -75.38 24.94
N ASP A 306 18.40 -76.11 24.32
CA ASP A 306 18.85 -77.30 23.49
C ASP A 306 18.38 -77.27 22.04
N ALA A 307 17.70 -76.19 21.64
CA ALA A 307 17.35 -75.92 20.23
C ALA A 307 18.17 -74.76 19.63
N ALA A 308 19.31 -74.47 20.28
CA ALA A 308 20.04 -73.18 20.11
C ALA A 308 20.65 -72.93 18.72
N THR A 309 20.85 -73.93 17.92
CA THR A 309 21.53 -73.73 16.64
C THR A 309 20.59 -73.05 15.60
N VAL A 310 19.31 -73.41 15.59
CA VAL A 310 18.32 -72.87 14.67
C VAL A 310 17.92 -71.46 15.11
N ALA A 311 17.73 -71.28 16.45
CA ALA A 311 17.38 -70.00 17.01
C ALA A 311 18.52 -68.94 16.90
N ALA A 312 19.78 -69.40 16.97
CA ALA A 312 20.95 -68.55 16.75
C ALA A 312 21.10 -68.11 15.28
N GLU A 313 20.71 -68.93 14.35
CA GLU A 313 20.68 -68.56 12.92
C GLU A 313 19.54 -67.60 12.65
N GLU A 314 18.35 -67.82 13.23
CA GLU A 314 17.20 -66.87 13.13
C GLU A 314 17.49 -65.53 13.81
N ALA A 315 18.19 -65.54 14.97
CA ALA A 315 18.61 -64.33 15.65
C ALA A 315 19.65 -63.52 14.85
N ARG A 316 20.55 -64.20 14.17
CA ARG A 316 21.51 -63.56 13.26
C ARG A 316 20.83 -62.96 12.03
N ASP A 317 19.91 -63.68 11.42
CA ASP A 317 19.12 -63.16 10.28
C ASP A 317 18.24 -61.96 10.67
N ALA A 318 17.70 -61.94 11.88
CA ALA A 318 16.98 -60.78 12.42
C ALA A 318 17.89 -59.58 12.66
N ALA A 319 19.12 -59.78 13.13
CA ALA A 319 20.11 -58.71 13.29
C ALA A 319 20.59 -58.14 11.94
N ASP A 320 20.74 -59.00 10.92
CA ASP A 320 21.06 -58.59 9.55
C ASP A 320 19.91 -57.79 8.91
N ALA A 321 18.65 -58.16 9.17
CA ALA A 321 17.49 -57.42 8.74
C ALA A 321 17.38 -56.02 9.42
N ALA A 322 17.76 -55.95 10.73
CA ALA A 322 17.83 -54.67 11.45
C ALA A 322 18.94 -53.77 10.88
N THR A 323 20.09 -54.33 10.51
CA THR A 323 21.16 -53.57 9.88
C THR A 323 20.77 -53.06 8.51
N ALA A 324 20.08 -53.87 7.70
CA ALA A 324 19.55 -53.44 6.39
C ALA A 324 18.48 -52.35 6.54
N ALA A 325 17.64 -52.43 7.59
CA ALA A 325 16.65 -51.40 7.89
C ALA A 325 17.29 -50.09 8.34
N VAL A 326 18.39 -50.15 9.12
CA VAL A 326 19.16 -48.97 9.53
C VAL A 326 19.87 -48.35 8.31
N GLU A 327 20.42 -49.14 7.40
CA GLU A 327 21.02 -48.64 6.15
C GLU A 327 19.96 -47.99 5.24
N ALA A 328 18.74 -48.54 5.17
CA ALA A 328 17.62 -47.95 4.45
C ALA A 328 17.19 -46.61 5.08
N LEU A 329 17.07 -46.55 6.41
CA LEU A 329 16.76 -45.32 7.13
C LEU A 329 17.86 -44.25 6.95
N ALA A 330 19.13 -44.65 7.01
CA ALA A 330 20.26 -43.76 6.75
C ALA A 330 20.20 -43.17 5.32
N THR A 331 19.79 -44.00 4.35
CA THR A 331 19.60 -43.55 2.96
C THR A 331 18.42 -42.60 2.83
N GLU A 332 17.34 -42.84 3.54
CA GLU A 332 16.16 -41.94 3.57
C GLU A 332 16.47 -40.59 4.24
N VAL A 333 17.17 -40.62 5.37
CA VAL A 333 17.66 -39.40 6.05
C VAL A 333 18.61 -38.61 5.13
N ALA A 334 19.54 -39.28 4.44
CA ALA A 334 20.44 -38.64 3.48
C ALA A 334 19.65 -37.97 2.33
N THR A 335 18.58 -38.62 1.85
CA THR A 335 17.70 -38.09 0.80
C THR A 335 16.94 -36.85 1.28
N LEU A 336 16.37 -36.88 2.49
CA LEU A 336 15.70 -35.74 3.10
C LEU A 336 16.65 -34.56 3.31
N MET A 337 17.87 -34.83 3.77
CA MET A 337 18.89 -33.80 3.93
C MET A 337 19.33 -33.19 2.59
N ALA A 338 19.43 -33.98 1.54
CA ALA A 338 19.72 -33.47 0.19
C ALA A 338 18.58 -32.59 -0.35
N ALA A 339 17.34 -33.01 -0.15
CA ALA A 339 16.15 -32.21 -0.53
C ALA A 339 16.09 -30.87 0.21
N LEU A 340 16.37 -30.87 1.52
CA LEU A 340 16.43 -29.64 2.34
C LEU A 340 17.53 -28.68 1.82
N LYS A 341 18.72 -29.21 1.52
CA LYS A 341 19.79 -28.41 0.93
C LYS A 341 19.41 -27.80 -0.41
N ALA A 342 18.68 -28.53 -1.25
CA ALA A 342 18.17 -28.02 -2.52
C ALA A 342 17.15 -26.88 -2.33
N GLN A 343 16.26 -27.02 -1.35
CA GLN A 343 15.29 -25.96 -1.01
C GLN A 343 15.98 -24.68 -0.50
N ILE A 344 16.97 -24.81 0.39
CA ILE A 344 17.78 -23.70 0.88
C ILE A 344 18.50 -23.00 -0.28
N THR A 345 19.08 -23.77 -1.21
CA THR A 345 19.74 -23.20 -2.40
C THR A 345 18.75 -22.44 -3.28
N THR A 346 17.55 -22.97 -3.48
CA THR A 346 16.48 -22.31 -4.25
C THR A 346 16.06 -21.00 -3.59
N LEU A 347 15.93 -20.99 -2.27
CA LEU A 347 15.61 -19.80 -1.49
C LEU A 347 16.72 -18.74 -1.63
N ALA A 348 17.97 -19.12 -1.46
CA ALA A 348 19.12 -18.22 -1.61
C ALA A 348 19.16 -17.58 -3.01
N ASN A 349 18.88 -18.35 -4.06
CA ASN A 349 18.80 -17.85 -5.44
C ASN A 349 17.63 -16.90 -5.64
N THR A 350 16.50 -17.16 -5.00
CA THR A 350 15.32 -16.28 -5.06
C THR A 350 15.59 -14.94 -4.36
N VAL A 351 16.21 -14.98 -3.17
CA VAL A 351 16.64 -13.80 -2.42
C VAL A 351 17.64 -12.97 -3.24
N ALA A 352 18.60 -13.61 -3.88
CA ALA A 352 19.57 -12.94 -4.75
C ALA A 352 18.89 -12.27 -5.97
N LYS A 353 17.87 -12.90 -6.55
CA LYS A 353 17.07 -12.30 -7.64
C LYS A 353 16.29 -11.07 -7.17
N ILE A 354 15.69 -11.15 -5.99
CA ILE A 354 14.97 -10.02 -5.38
C ILE A 354 15.95 -8.88 -5.09
N ALA A 355 17.09 -9.17 -4.48
CA ALA A 355 18.13 -8.16 -4.19
C ALA A 355 18.62 -7.44 -5.46
N LYS A 356 18.76 -8.18 -6.59
CA LYS A 356 19.08 -7.55 -7.88
C LYS A 356 17.97 -6.65 -8.41
N LYS A 357 16.69 -7.05 -8.23
CA LYS A 357 15.54 -6.22 -8.66
C LYS A 357 15.36 -4.96 -7.83
N VAL A 358 15.73 -5.00 -6.56
CA VAL A 358 15.66 -3.84 -5.64
C VAL A 358 16.82 -2.86 -5.85
N LYS A 359 17.93 -3.31 -6.45
CA LYS A 359 19.10 -2.47 -6.76
C LYS A 359 19.09 -1.86 -8.17
N ALA A 360 18.18 -2.28 -9.04
CA ALA A 360 17.95 -1.71 -10.38
C ALA A 360 16.78 -0.72 -10.34
#